data_a46022a2620aef4be22685064bedc717
#
_entry.id   a46022a2620aef4be22685064bedc717
#
_cell.length_a   1.000
_cell.length_b   1.000
_cell.length_c   1.000
_cell.angle_alpha   90.00
_cell.angle_beta   90.00
_cell.angle_gamma   90.00
#
_symmetry.space_group_name_H-M   'P 1'
#
loop_
_entity.id
_entity.type
_entity.pdbx_description
1 polymer ?
#
loop_
_entity_poly.entity_id
_entity_poly.type
_entity_poly.pdbx_seq_one_letter_code
_entity_poly.pdbx_strand_id
1 'polypeptide(L)'
;HVMERRNYLYLAHSKLRFCSYGPELRTGKLPEHLVGTSRLRRNGEVIWEKEFLSGEDNMCHSLSNLEYHHFKYQQFLKPGDVHIHYFGTATLSFADGMQAQVGDEFEIEIKEFGHPLKNKLANTQPELPIGAVITL
;
A
#
# COMPACT_ATOMS: atom_id res chain seq x y z
N HIS A 1 5.21 -4.53 13.42
CA HIS A 1 6.66 -4.51 13.62
C HIS A 1 6.99 -4.07 15.05
N VAL A 2 8.06 -4.64 15.65
CA VAL A 2 8.47 -4.33 17.05
C VAL A 2 8.78 -2.85 17.24
N MET A 3 9.38 -2.22 16.25
CA MET A 3 9.69 -0.78 16.26
C MET A 3 8.42 0.08 16.22
N GLU A 4 7.39 -0.31 15.49
CA GLU A 4 6.11 0.41 15.45
C GLU A 4 5.42 0.45 16.79
N ARG A 5 5.50 -0.61 17.56
CA ARG A 5 4.93 -0.67 18.91
C ARG A 5 5.66 0.25 19.90
N ARG A 6 6.95 0.49 19.68
CA ARG A 6 7.78 1.29 20.59
C ARG A 6 7.90 2.74 20.16
N ASN A 7 7.99 2.99 18.86
CA ASN A 7 8.19 4.34 18.34
C ASN A 7 7.76 4.45 16.88
N TYR A 8 6.47 4.63 16.64
CA TYR A 8 5.90 4.73 15.30
C TYR A 8 6.40 5.96 14.51
N LEU A 9 6.91 7.01 15.18
CA LEU A 9 7.37 8.23 14.54
C LEU A 9 8.57 8.01 13.62
N TYR A 10 9.42 7.03 13.91
CA TYR A 10 10.59 6.73 13.10
C TYR A 10 10.32 5.86 11.88
N LEU A 11 9.12 5.30 11.75
CA LEU A 11 8.85 4.31 10.73
C LEU A 11 8.34 4.89 9.41
N ALA A 12 7.80 6.10 9.43
CA ALA A 12 7.30 6.73 8.21
C ALA A 12 8.37 6.78 7.11
N HIS A 13 9.56 7.27 7.42
CA HIS A 13 10.67 7.35 6.48
C HIS A 13 11.21 5.98 6.06
N SER A 14 11.34 5.05 7.01
CA SER A 14 11.87 3.71 6.73
C SER A 14 10.94 2.87 5.87
N LYS A 15 9.66 3.23 5.81
CA LYS A 15 8.65 2.57 4.98
C LYS A 15 8.48 3.17 3.60
N LEU A 16 9.10 4.32 3.32
CA LEU A 16 9.07 4.90 1.98
C LEU A 16 9.75 3.96 1.00
N ARG A 17 8.96 3.48 0.04
CA ARG A 17 9.38 2.59 -1.05
C ARG A 17 8.63 2.99 -2.31
N PHE A 18 9.03 2.43 -3.42
CA PHE A 18 8.20 2.55 -4.61
C PHE A 18 6.83 1.95 -4.34
N CYS A 19 5.81 2.66 -4.76
CA CYS A 19 4.43 2.23 -4.66
C CYS A 19 3.78 2.34 -6.04
N SER A 20 2.71 1.60 -6.24
CA SER A 20 1.91 1.68 -7.46
C SER A 20 0.43 1.73 -7.13
N TYR A 21 -0.34 2.27 -8.04
CA TYR A 21 -1.79 2.35 -7.99
C TYR A 21 -2.34 2.23 -9.42
N GLY A 22 -3.61 1.97 -9.56
CA GLY A 22 -4.20 1.62 -10.83
C GLY A 22 -4.36 0.10 -10.95
N PRO A 23 -4.64 -0.46 -12.12
CA PRO A 23 -4.78 0.16 -13.44
C PRO A 23 -6.12 0.87 -13.64
N GLU A 24 -6.99 0.87 -12.62
CA GLU A 24 -8.35 1.37 -12.71
C GLU A 24 -8.61 2.41 -11.63
N LEU A 25 -9.37 3.45 -11.95
CA LEU A 25 -9.83 4.46 -11.01
C LEU A 25 -11.35 4.49 -11.00
N ARG A 26 -11.94 4.27 -9.83
CA ARG A 26 -13.36 4.43 -9.62
C ARG A 26 -13.66 5.80 -9.02
N THR A 27 -14.60 6.52 -9.63
CA THR A 27 -15.09 7.82 -9.14
C THR A 27 -16.49 7.69 -8.53
N GLY A 28 -16.89 8.66 -7.73
CA GLY A 28 -18.20 8.72 -7.09
C GLY A 28 -18.17 8.25 -5.64
N LYS A 29 -19.33 7.80 -5.13
CA LYS A 29 -19.41 7.32 -3.74
C LYS A 29 -18.56 6.06 -3.57
N LEU A 30 -17.68 6.08 -2.57
CA LEU A 30 -16.88 4.92 -2.20
C LEU A 30 -17.80 3.82 -1.62
N PRO A 31 -17.56 2.56 -1.99
CA PRO A 31 -18.24 1.44 -1.33
C PRO A 31 -17.87 1.39 0.15
N GLU A 32 -18.87 1.21 1.00
CA GLU A 32 -18.69 1.13 2.45
C GLU A 32 -18.05 -0.19 2.87
N HIS A 33 -18.36 -1.26 2.13
CA HIS A 33 -17.81 -2.60 2.35
C HIS A 33 -17.30 -3.20 1.04
N LEU A 34 -16.06 -3.69 1.07
CA LEU A 34 -15.39 -4.34 -0.05
C LEU A 34 -14.75 -5.64 0.41
N VAL A 35 -14.84 -6.65 -0.42
CA VAL A 35 -14.14 -7.92 -0.25
C VAL A 35 -13.16 -8.09 -1.41
N GLY A 36 -11.92 -8.35 -1.08
CA GLY A 36 -10.88 -8.58 -2.08
C GLY A 36 -10.06 -9.83 -1.79
N THR A 37 -9.29 -10.24 -2.76
CA THR A 37 -8.36 -11.36 -2.66
C THR A 37 -6.94 -10.85 -2.92
N SER A 38 -6.03 -11.19 -2.04
CA SER A 38 -4.60 -10.94 -2.20
C SER A 38 -3.91 -12.26 -2.51
N ARG A 39 -3.10 -12.29 -3.57
CA ARG A 39 -2.34 -13.46 -4.01
C ARG A 39 -0.87 -13.14 -4.13
N LEU A 40 -0.05 -14.15 -3.85
CA LEU A 40 1.35 -14.15 -4.21
C LEU A 40 1.57 -15.23 -5.25
N ARG A 41 2.10 -14.83 -6.40
CA ARG A 41 2.42 -15.73 -7.51
C ARG A 41 3.91 -15.89 -7.68
N ARG A 42 4.34 -17.11 -7.92
CA ARG A 42 5.73 -17.44 -8.30
C ARG A 42 5.71 -18.28 -9.56
N ASN A 43 6.43 -17.85 -10.59
CA ASN A 43 6.44 -18.51 -11.89
C ASN A 43 5.04 -18.73 -12.50
N GLY A 44 4.10 -17.81 -12.22
CA GLY A 44 2.72 -17.88 -12.69
C GLY A 44 1.75 -18.67 -11.80
N GLU A 45 2.26 -19.46 -10.87
CA GLU A 45 1.46 -20.24 -9.93
C GLU A 45 1.13 -19.46 -8.66
N VAL A 46 -0.08 -19.65 -8.13
CA VAL A 46 -0.47 -19.07 -6.84
C VAL A 46 0.15 -19.90 -5.72
N ILE A 47 1.06 -19.28 -4.97
CA ILE A 47 1.73 -19.91 -3.84
C ILE A 47 1.15 -19.48 -2.49
N TRP A 48 0.34 -18.43 -2.47
CA TRP A 48 -0.38 -17.96 -1.30
C TRP A 48 -1.60 -17.14 -1.76
N GLU A 49 -2.71 -17.29 -1.06
CA GLU A 49 -3.95 -16.56 -1.30
C GLU A 49 -4.68 -16.32 0.01
N LYS A 50 -5.19 -15.11 0.17
CA LYS A 50 -6.10 -14.75 1.27
C LYS A 50 -7.13 -13.72 0.84
N GLU A 51 -8.33 -13.88 1.36
CA GLU A 51 -9.37 -12.87 1.31
C GLU A 51 -9.06 -11.76 2.33
N PHE A 52 -9.36 -10.53 1.97
CA PHE A 52 -9.29 -9.37 2.84
C PHE A 52 -10.54 -8.51 2.74
N LEU A 53 -10.79 -7.74 3.78
CA LEU A 53 -11.85 -6.76 3.84
C LEU A 53 -11.29 -5.35 3.68
N SER A 54 -12.02 -4.48 2.99
CA SER A 54 -11.73 -3.06 2.81
C SER A 54 -13.01 -2.24 2.80
N GLY A 55 -12.89 -0.93 2.59
CA GLY A 55 -14.01 0.01 2.73
C GLY A 55 -14.17 0.53 4.15
N GLU A 56 -14.91 1.63 4.30
CA GLU A 56 -15.00 2.39 5.54
C GLU A 56 -15.54 1.56 6.71
N ASP A 57 -16.47 0.64 6.47
CA ASP A 57 -17.02 -0.29 7.49
C ASP A 57 -15.96 -1.20 8.12
N ASN A 58 -14.84 -1.39 7.45
CA ASN A 58 -13.75 -2.26 7.89
C ASN A 58 -12.53 -1.47 8.40
N MET A 59 -12.67 -0.16 8.60
CA MET A 59 -11.61 0.74 9.04
C MET A 59 -11.76 1.10 10.52
N CYS A 60 -10.65 1.34 11.20
CA CYS A 60 -10.63 1.84 12.59
C CYS A 60 -11.01 3.33 12.70
N HIS A 61 -10.91 4.07 11.60
CA HIS A 61 -11.17 5.50 11.52
C HIS A 61 -12.00 5.79 10.27
N SER A 62 -12.94 6.73 10.36
CA SER A 62 -13.70 7.17 9.20
C SER A 62 -12.81 7.93 8.20
N LEU A 63 -13.17 7.87 6.93
CA LEU A 63 -12.48 8.61 5.87
C LEU A 63 -12.48 10.11 6.17
N SER A 64 -13.59 10.66 6.61
CA SER A 64 -13.71 12.09 6.97
C SER A 64 -12.75 12.49 8.11
N ASN A 65 -12.53 11.59 9.09
CA ASN A 65 -11.57 11.84 10.16
C ASN A 65 -10.12 11.83 9.64
N LEU A 66 -9.80 10.89 8.76
CA LEU A 66 -8.47 10.81 8.14
C LEU A 66 -8.20 12.02 7.25
N GLU A 67 -9.17 12.43 6.42
CA GLU A 67 -9.08 13.63 5.59
C GLU A 67 -8.89 14.88 6.44
N TYR A 68 -9.68 15.05 7.49
CA TYR A 68 -9.53 16.18 8.41
C TYR A 68 -8.11 16.23 9.00
N HIS A 69 -7.61 15.12 9.49
CA HIS A 69 -6.27 15.07 10.09
C HIS A 69 -5.14 15.28 9.08
N HIS A 70 -5.32 14.90 7.84
CA HIS A 70 -4.34 15.15 6.78
C HIS A 70 -4.38 16.63 6.33
N PHE A 71 -5.55 17.14 6.01
CA PHE A 71 -5.71 18.45 5.40
C PHE A 71 -5.77 19.63 6.39
N LYS A 72 -5.73 19.37 7.69
CA LYS A 72 -5.56 20.46 8.67
C LYS A 72 -4.20 21.18 8.57
N TYR A 73 -3.23 20.62 7.87
CA TYR A 73 -1.92 21.23 7.64
C TYR A 73 -1.88 21.90 6.28
N GLN A 74 -1.64 23.21 6.26
CA GLN A 74 -1.66 24.01 5.03
C GLN A 74 -0.66 23.54 3.97
N GLN A 75 0.44 22.92 4.36
CA GLN A 75 1.43 22.38 3.43
C GLN A 75 0.87 21.30 2.48
N PHE A 76 -0.24 20.69 2.85
CA PHE A 76 -0.92 19.67 2.03
C PHE A 76 -2.08 20.25 1.21
N LEU A 77 -2.35 21.55 1.33
CA LEU A 77 -3.44 22.24 0.60
C LEU A 77 -2.90 23.04 -0.59
N LYS A 78 -2.14 22.38 -1.46
CA LYS A 78 -1.60 23.04 -2.64
C LYS A 78 -2.44 22.70 -3.86
N PRO A 79 -2.88 23.69 -4.64
CA PRO A 79 -3.60 23.43 -5.88
C PRO A 79 -2.77 22.57 -6.84
N GLY A 80 -3.38 21.51 -7.36
CA GLY A 80 -2.75 20.58 -8.30
C GLY A 80 -2.04 19.38 -7.64
N ASP A 81 -1.88 19.36 -6.32
CA ASP A 81 -1.34 18.19 -5.62
C ASP A 81 -2.36 17.04 -5.65
N VAL A 82 -1.85 15.83 -5.80
CA VAL A 82 -2.62 14.58 -5.70
C VAL A 82 -2.15 13.82 -4.48
N HIS A 83 -3.07 13.50 -3.58
CA HIS A 83 -2.79 12.73 -2.38
C HIS A 83 -3.34 11.33 -2.51
N ILE A 84 -2.47 10.32 -2.37
CA ILE A 84 -2.84 8.93 -2.47
C ILE A 84 -2.69 8.30 -1.09
N HIS A 85 -3.80 7.80 -0.54
CA HIS A 85 -3.85 7.16 0.76
C HIS A 85 -3.98 5.65 0.58
N TYR A 86 -3.03 4.91 1.14
CA TYR A 86 -3.04 3.45 1.11
C TYR A 86 -3.61 2.91 2.41
N PHE A 87 -4.60 2.06 2.29
CA PHE A 87 -5.17 1.36 3.43
C PHE A 87 -4.60 -0.05 3.51
N GLY A 88 -4.11 -0.41 4.69
CA GLY A 88 -3.64 -1.75 4.94
C GLY A 88 -4.79 -2.75 5.08
N THR A 89 -4.46 -4.01 4.88
CA THR A 89 -5.36 -5.13 5.15
C THR A 89 -4.83 -5.96 6.31
N ALA A 90 -5.68 -6.76 6.94
CA ALA A 90 -5.27 -7.65 8.02
C ALA A 90 -4.53 -8.92 7.52
N THR A 91 -4.35 -9.07 6.22
CA THR A 91 -3.70 -10.23 5.61
C THR A 91 -2.20 -9.99 5.42
N LEU A 92 -1.38 -10.86 6.00
CA LEU A 92 0.07 -10.78 5.93
C LEU A 92 0.65 -12.11 5.47
N SER A 93 1.15 -12.18 4.25
CA SER A 93 1.79 -13.39 3.71
C SER A 93 2.97 -13.84 4.57
N PHE A 94 3.75 -12.90 5.11
CA PHE A 94 4.86 -13.21 6.00
C PHE A 94 4.41 -13.90 7.30
N ALA A 95 3.26 -13.52 7.87
CA ALA A 95 2.71 -14.16 9.07
C ALA A 95 2.29 -15.63 8.83
N ASP A 96 1.99 -15.94 7.56
CA ASP A 96 1.68 -17.31 7.13
C ASP A 96 2.94 -18.10 6.70
N GLY A 97 4.13 -17.58 7.01
CA GLY A 97 5.40 -18.23 6.72
C GLY A 97 5.90 -18.06 5.28
N MET A 98 5.23 -17.25 4.48
CA MET A 98 5.65 -17.00 3.10
C MET A 98 6.82 -16.03 3.05
N GLN A 99 7.86 -16.40 2.34
CA GLN A 99 9.00 -15.54 2.05
C GLN A 99 8.96 -15.14 0.57
N ALA A 100 8.65 -13.88 0.33
CA ALA A 100 8.63 -13.32 -1.01
C ALA A 100 10.06 -13.23 -1.57
N GLN A 101 10.20 -13.48 -2.87
CA GLN A 101 11.48 -13.47 -3.61
C GLN A 101 11.38 -12.48 -4.77
N VAL A 102 12.51 -12.01 -5.24
CA VAL A 102 12.58 -11.18 -6.45
C VAL A 102 11.95 -11.95 -7.63
N GLY A 103 11.07 -11.29 -8.34
CA GLY A 103 10.30 -11.88 -9.43
C GLY A 103 8.93 -12.43 -9.04
N ASP A 104 8.65 -12.61 -7.75
CA ASP A 104 7.29 -12.90 -7.29
C ASP A 104 6.34 -11.75 -7.65
N GLU A 105 5.10 -12.08 -7.96
CA GLU A 105 4.07 -11.10 -8.31
C GLU A 105 2.99 -11.05 -7.22
N PHE A 106 2.81 -9.88 -6.63
CA PHE A 106 1.66 -9.59 -5.80
C PHE A 106 0.48 -9.20 -6.68
N GLU A 107 -0.64 -9.88 -6.48
CA GLU A 107 -1.91 -9.62 -7.17
C GLU A 107 -2.98 -9.28 -6.14
N ILE A 108 -3.69 -8.17 -6.37
CA ILE A 108 -4.83 -7.73 -5.56
C ILE A 108 -6.03 -7.63 -6.49
N GLU A 109 -7.08 -8.34 -6.15
CA GLU A 109 -8.32 -8.38 -6.91
C GLU A 109 -9.49 -8.00 -6.00
N ILE A 110 -10.33 -7.07 -6.47
CA ILE A 110 -11.58 -6.68 -5.83
C ILE A 110 -12.65 -6.76 -6.91
N LYS A 111 -13.75 -7.44 -6.63
CA LYS A 111 -14.81 -7.72 -7.61
C LYS A 111 -15.42 -6.46 -8.24
N GLU A 112 -15.43 -5.36 -7.51
CA GLU A 112 -15.96 -4.07 -7.95
C GLU A 112 -15.08 -3.36 -8.99
N PHE A 113 -13.87 -3.85 -9.22
CA PHE A 113 -12.96 -3.40 -10.27
C PHE A 113 -12.85 -4.45 -11.36
N GLY A 114 -12.68 -3.99 -12.61
CA GLY A 114 -12.58 -4.88 -13.78
C GLY A 114 -11.22 -5.56 -13.92
N HIS A 115 -10.18 -5.01 -13.31
CA HIS A 115 -8.81 -5.48 -13.48
C HIS A 115 -8.09 -5.65 -12.15
N PRO A 116 -7.37 -6.76 -11.93
CA PRO A 116 -6.52 -6.93 -10.77
C PRO A 116 -5.29 -6.02 -10.85
N LEU A 117 -4.86 -5.51 -9.70
CA LEU A 117 -3.58 -4.81 -9.56
C LEU A 117 -2.47 -5.84 -9.37
N LYS A 118 -1.46 -5.80 -10.25
CA LYS A 118 -0.35 -6.76 -10.24
C LYS A 118 0.99 -6.02 -10.19
N ASN A 119 1.85 -6.44 -9.27
CA ASN A 119 3.17 -5.86 -9.09
C ASN A 119 4.21 -6.93 -8.83
N LYS A 120 5.28 -6.91 -9.62
CA LYS A 120 6.43 -7.79 -9.39
C LYS A 120 7.36 -7.19 -8.34
N LEU A 121 7.83 -8.05 -7.45
CA LEU A 121 8.85 -7.69 -6.48
C LEU A 121 10.21 -7.58 -7.18
N ALA A 122 10.87 -6.44 -7.00
CA ALA A 122 12.20 -6.18 -7.51
C ALA A 122 13.09 -5.62 -6.40
N ASN A 123 14.40 -5.83 -6.53
CA ASN A 123 15.38 -5.12 -5.73
C ASN A 123 15.78 -3.84 -6.47
N THR A 124 15.76 -2.73 -5.76
CA THR A 124 16.31 -1.47 -6.26
C THR A 124 17.65 -1.23 -5.60
N GLN A 125 18.66 -0.92 -6.38
CA GLN A 125 19.93 -0.41 -5.87
C GLN A 125 19.77 1.10 -5.63
N PRO A 126 20.33 1.66 -4.54
CA PRO A 126 20.37 3.11 -4.38
C PRO A 126 21.14 3.72 -5.56
N GLU A 127 20.59 4.75 -6.16
CA GLU A 127 21.24 5.46 -7.30
C GLU A 127 22.50 6.20 -6.85
N LEU A 128 22.55 6.60 -5.58
CA LEU A 128 23.70 7.28 -5.00
C LEU A 128 24.34 6.42 -3.91
N PRO A 129 25.68 6.36 -3.86
CA PRO A 129 26.38 5.70 -2.76
C PRO A 129 26.04 6.38 -1.43
N ILE A 130 25.93 5.57 -0.38
CA ILE A 130 25.68 6.08 0.99
C ILE A 130 26.78 7.11 1.34
N GLY A 131 26.35 8.30 1.75
CA GLY A 131 27.25 9.39 2.13
C GLY A 131 27.72 10.28 1.00
N ALA A 132 27.27 10.06 -0.24
CA ALA A 132 27.54 11.00 -1.33
C ALA A 132 26.65 12.25 -1.18
N VAL A 133 27.26 13.37 -0.87
CA VAL A 133 26.61 14.69 -0.91
C VAL A 133 27.12 15.41 -2.14
N ILE A 134 26.21 15.78 -3.04
CA ILE A 134 26.54 16.60 -4.21
C ILE A 134 26.39 18.05 -3.80
N THR A 135 27.47 18.80 -3.82
CA THR A 135 27.43 20.27 -3.69
C THR A 135 26.88 20.87 -4.97
N LEU A 136 25.89 21.73 -4.83
CA LEU A 136 25.30 22.50 -5.95
C LEU A 136 26.26 23.62 -6.38
#